data_49fa1f2e7abc4b0ece16f02ee3a6877a
#
_entry.id   49fa1f2e7abc4b0ece16f02ee3a6877a
#
_cell.length_a   1.000
_cell.length_b   1.000
_cell.length_c   1.000
_cell.angle_alpha   90.00
_cell.angle_beta   90.00
_cell.angle_gamma   90.00
#
_symmetry.space_group_name_H-M   'P 1'
#
loop_
_entity.id
_entity.type
_entity.pdbx_description
1 polymer ?
#
loop_
_entity_poly.entity_id
_entity_poly.type
_entity_poly.pdbx_seq_one_letter_code
_entity_poly.pdbx_strand_id
1 'polypeptide(L)'
;MEDTVEGFEDMEDMVEVFEDRLFQKAELNWELEKLYVELSQVKQLTTSRTVRLTPTEKAILRGFLCSYSPKEIATQLHWKLNSLRVELTRGLYRYIESLTDHDLNAIRNWRDVAQWLEEKGYKVSQPKQDWSQAPCISSFYGREKELAQLEKKIIQDQYHLMTLLGMGGIGKTSLAVKFAQQNQHKFKYVIWRNLRHTPLLQDLLRDLLGFFNHNNLPTTINEQISLLIEYLRYSRCLLIFDGLEALLAINHLGGSYQEKYNNYSQLIKRIGEESHQSCLLLTSQDEPQDMLFIRGNKVGSMQIGSLGNAAQEILKENSLSNFNCWQTMIECYGGNPLALKLVATIIQELFNGSVVQFFRINTEFDVIVPTLFQKLLREQFERLSTVERQITRTLAINRQPMSLQQLQEHVEPSLSLSELLFSLTSLKKRSLINVISEENIIILALQPMFTKYLITEQFALDAQAP
;
A
#
# COMPACT_ATOMS: atom_id res chain seq x y z
N MET A 1 32.49 44.43 26.33
CA MET A 1 32.51 43.13 27.08
C MET A 1 31.19 42.37 26.92
N GLU A 2 30.57 42.45 25.71
CA GLU A 2 29.25 41.81 25.37
C GLU A 2 29.34 40.83 24.17
N ASP A 3 30.49 40.74 23.49
CA ASP A 3 30.60 39.92 22.29
C ASP A 3 31.07 38.46 22.51
N THR A 4 31.15 38.00 23.77
CA THR A 4 31.67 36.68 24.11
C THR A 4 30.60 35.65 24.56
N VAL A 5 29.33 36.04 24.68
CA VAL A 5 28.25 35.17 25.17
C VAL A 5 27.47 34.54 24.03
N GLU A 6 27.26 35.23 22.92
CA GLU A 6 26.52 34.66 21.76
C GLU A 6 27.24 33.48 21.06
N GLY A 7 28.57 33.46 21.06
CA GLY A 7 29.35 32.38 20.43
C GLY A 7 29.35 31.05 21.22
N PHE A 8 28.91 31.01 22.47
CA PHE A 8 28.85 29.78 23.28
C PHE A 8 27.51 29.07 23.14
N GLU A 9 26.40 29.79 23.00
CA GLU A 9 25.06 29.19 22.77
C GLU A 9 25.02 28.51 21.40
N ASP A 10 25.55 29.13 20.35
CA ASP A 10 25.61 28.54 18.99
C ASP A 10 26.46 27.25 18.94
N MET A 11 27.51 27.13 19.77
CA MET A 11 28.35 25.94 19.84
C MET A 11 27.69 24.81 20.62
N GLU A 12 26.96 25.07 21.68
CA GLU A 12 26.19 24.05 22.43
C GLU A 12 25.05 23.50 21.57
N ASP A 13 24.30 24.33 20.88
CA ASP A 13 23.24 23.95 19.97
C ASP A 13 23.77 23.12 18.78
N MET A 14 24.93 23.44 18.23
CA MET A 14 25.57 22.65 17.17
C MET A 14 26.03 21.27 17.64
N VAL A 15 26.51 21.15 18.88
CA VAL A 15 26.92 19.87 19.47
C VAL A 15 25.71 19.01 19.76
N GLU A 16 24.62 19.59 20.25
CA GLU A 16 23.36 18.86 20.50
C GLU A 16 22.76 18.30 19.22
N VAL A 17 22.71 19.08 18.15
CA VAL A 17 22.25 18.62 16.82
C VAL A 17 23.15 17.53 16.23
N PHE A 18 24.46 17.57 16.48
CA PHE A 18 25.39 16.55 16.03
C PHE A 18 25.20 15.22 16.78
N GLU A 19 25.09 15.26 18.10
CA GLU A 19 24.89 14.08 18.94
C GLU A 19 23.55 13.39 18.66
N ASP A 20 22.48 14.15 18.35
CA ASP A 20 21.18 13.60 17.96
C ASP A 20 21.20 12.83 16.62
N ARG A 21 22.15 13.11 15.75
CA ARG A 21 22.32 12.39 14.47
C ARG A 21 23.15 11.11 14.57
N LEU A 22 23.83 10.88 15.70
CA LEU A 22 24.68 9.70 15.86
C LEU A 22 23.84 8.45 16.14
N PHE A 23 24.22 7.35 15.51
CA PHE A 23 23.65 6.01 15.71
C PHE A 23 22.13 5.92 15.47
N GLN A 24 21.59 6.65 14.51
CA GLN A 24 20.14 6.67 14.18
C GLN A 24 19.56 5.29 13.82
N LYS A 25 20.40 4.33 13.40
CA LYS A 25 19.95 2.95 13.17
C LYS A 25 19.32 2.28 14.39
N ALA A 26 19.59 2.79 15.60
CA ALA A 26 18.93 2.30 16.81
C ALA A 26 17.41 2.52 16.76
N GLU A 27 16.93 3.61 16.14
CA GLU A 27 15.49 3.91 16.00
C GLU A 27 14.71 2.84 15.25
N LEU A 28 15.39 2.14 14.34
CA LEU A 28 14.77 1.06 13.54
C LEU A 28 14.52 -0.22 14.35
N ASN A 29 15.28 -0.43 15.44
CA ASN A 29 15.30 -1.71 16.14
C ASN A 29 14.91 -1.60 17.63
N TRP A 30 14.70 -0.38 18.14
CA TRP A 30 14.47 -0.16 19.56
C TRP A 30 13.38 0.90 19.80
N GLU A 31 12.55 0.70 20.81
CA GLU A 31 11.52 1.66 21.26
C GLU A 31 12.18 2.82 22.04
N LEU A 32 12.97 3.65 21.35
CA LEU A 32 13.82 4.66 21.97
C LEU A 32 13.05 5.68 22.78
N GLU A 33 11.91 6.19 22.29
CA GLU A 33 11.11 7.19 23.02
C GLU A 33 10.62 6.66 24.37
N LYS A 34 10.10 5.42 24.39
CA LYS A 34 9.68 4.76 25.62
C LYS A 34 10.88 4.57 26.57
N LEU A 35 11.99 4.06 26.02
CA LEU A 35 13.22 3.82 26.76
C LEU A 35 13.79 5.11 27.37
N TYR A 36 13.79 6.22 26.62
CA TYR A 36 14.25 7.53 27.13
C TYR A 36 13.37 8.07 28.26
N VAL A 37 12.06 7.91 28.15
CA VAL A 37 11.12 8.33 29.21
C VAL A 37 11.37 7.53 30.49
N GLU A 38 11.43 6.20 30.40
CA GLU A 38 11.58 5.34 31.57
C GLU A 38 12.98 5.47 32.21
N LEU A 39 14.06 5.56 31.43
CA LEU A 39 15.40 5.86 31.97
C LEU A 39 15.49 7.25 32.61
N SER A 40 14.77 8.25 32.10
CA SER A 40 14.70 9.56 32.72
C SER A 40 13.98 9.52 34.07
N GLN A 41 12.93 8.70 34.20
CA GLN A 41 12.27 8.46 35.50
C GLN A 41 13.21 7.82 36.51
N VAL A 42 13.95 6.79 36.10
CA VAL A 42 14.97 6.15 36.96
C VAL A 42 16.06 7.16 37.37
N LYS A 43 16.54 7.97 36.43
CA LYS A 43 17.53 9.02 36.70
C LYS A 43 17.01 10.03 37.73
N GLN A 44 15.74 10.42 37.64
CA GLN A 44 15.10 11.33 38.59
C GLN A 44 15.04 10.73 40.01
N LEU A 45 14.71 9.43 40.12
CA LEU A 45 14.68 8.74 41.41
C LEU A 45 16.06 8.63 42.06
N THR A 46 17.12 8.49 41.26
CA THR A 46 18.50 8.33 41.75
C THR A 46 19.20 9.66 42.06
N THR A 47 18.82 10.76 41.40
CA THR A 47 19.51 12.06 41.52
C THR A 47 18.72 13.12 42.27
N SER A 48 17.47 12.84 42.66
CA SER A 48 16.54 13.78 43.33
C SER A 48 16.34 15.14 42.60
N ARG A 49 16.59 15.19 41.31
CA ARG A 49 16.40 16.37 40.43
C ARG A 49 15.56 15.96 39.21
N THR A 50 14.75 16.89 38.71
CA THR A 50 13.97 16.68 37.46
C THR A 50 14.92 16.79 36.27
N VAL A 51 15.56 15.69 35.90
CA VAL A 51 16.58 15.70 34.85
C VAL A 51 16.22 14.64 33.80
N ARG A 52 16.04 15.08 32.56
CA ARG A 52 15.94 14.17 31.41
C ARG A 52 17.32 13.59 31.07
N LEU A 53 17.35 12.55 30.24
CA LEU A 53 18.59 12.08 29.64
C LEU A 53 19.20 13.20 28.77
N THR A 54 20.50 13.42 28.92
CA THR A 54 21.24 14.38 28.10
C THR A 54 21.38 13.86 26.66
N PRO A 55 21.60 14.73 25.67
CA PRO A 55 21.88 14.30 24.27
C PRO A 55 23.04 13.30 24.20
N THR A 56 24.08 13.51 24.98
CA THR A 56 25.24 12.60 25.07
C THR A 56 24.84 11.23 25.62
N GLU A 57 24.06 11.16 26.72
CA GLU A 57 23.57 9.88 27.27
C GLU A 57 22.72 9.12 26.25
N LYS A 58 21.86 9.82 25.50
CA LYS A 58 21.06 9.24 24.40
C LYS A 58 21.96 8.72 23.28
N ALA A 59 22.97 9.48 22.84
CA ALA A 59 23.90 9.06 21.80
C ALA A 59 24.72 7.82 22.22
N ILE A 60 25.22 7.78 23.46
CA ILE A 60 25.93 6.62 24.02
C ILE A 60 25.02 5.39 24.06
N LEU A 61 23.78 5.55 24.53
CA LEU A 61 22.80 4.47 24.57
C LEU A 61 22.51 3.92 23.16
N ARG A 62 22.21 4.79 22.19
CA ARG A 62 22.03 4.39 20.78
C ARG A 62 23.27 3.65 20.23
N GLY A 63 24.46 4.09 20.60
CA GLY A 63 25.70 3.41 20.22
C GLY A 63 25.77 1.95 20.70
N PHE A 64 25.44 1.67 21.96
CA PHE A 64 25.36 0.30 22.49
C PHE A 64 24.28 -0.52 21.80
N LEU A 65 23.10 0.07 21.57
CA LEU A 65 21.99 -0.58 20.90
C LEU A 65 22.29 -0.90 19.43
N CYS A 66 23.22 -0.16 18.81
CA CYS A 66 23.79 -0.47 17.48
C CYS A 66 25.01 -1.40 17.55
N SER A 67 25.32 -1.99 18.70
CA SER A 67 26.46 -2.90 18.91
C SER A 67 27.85 -2.26 18.77
N TYR A 68 27.98 -0.95 18.91
CA TYR A 68 29.27 -0.27 18.99
C TYR A 68 29.91 -0.48 20.35
N SER A 69 31.24 -0.74 20.36
CA SER A 69 32.00 -0.81 21.59
C SER A 69 32.25 0.58 22.21
N PRO A 70 32.55 0.68 23.53
CA PRO A 70 32.88 1.95 24.16
C PRO A 70 34.00 2.72 23.46
N LYS A 71 34.96 2.03 22.86
CA LYS A 71 36.06 2.65 22.11
C LYS A 71 35.55 3.32 20.83
N GLU A 72 34.68 2.64 20.10
CA GLU A 72 34.09 3.17 18.86
C GLU A 72 33.15 4.35 19.16
N ILE A 73 32.33 4.25 20.22
CA ILE A 73 31.45 5.34 20.66
C ILE A 73 32.29 6.57 21.06
N ALA A 74 33.36 6.37 21.84
CA ALA A 74 34.26 7.47 22.23
C ALA A 74 34.90 8.15 21.02
N THR A 75 35.27 7.36 20.00
CA THR A 75 35.82 7.90 18.74
C THR A 75 34.79 8.75 17.99
N GLN A 76 33.55 8.30 17.89
CA GLN A 76 32.45 9.02 17.21
C GLN A 76 32.06 10.31 17.96
N LEU A 77 32.10 10.30 19.30
CA LEU A 77 31.81 11.46 20.14
C LEU A 77 33.01 12.39 20.31
N HIS A 78 34.17 12.07 19.72
CA HIS A 78 35.45 12.78 19.94
C HIS A 78 35.89 12.84 21.43
N TRP A 79 35.55 11.83 22.21
CA TRP A 79 35.87 11.73 23.62
C TRP A 79 37.09 10.81 23.89
N LYS A 80 37.76 11.05 25.04
CA LYS A 80 38.73 10.08 25.56
C LYS A 80 37.98 8.88 26.14
N LEU A 81 38.45 7.66 25.86
CA LEU A 81 37.80 6.42 26.33
C LEU A 81 37.62 6.37 27.85
N ASN A 82 38.62 6.89 28.61
CA ASN A 82 38.53 6.93 30.07
C ASN A 82 37.44 7.88 30.58
N SER A 83 37.20 9.00 29.93
CA SER A 83 36.11 9.92 30.26
C SER A 83 34.75 9.23 30.01
N LEU A 84 34.56 8.56 28.87
CA LEU A 84 33.36 7.80 28.58
C LEU A 84 33.10 6.71 29.64
N ARG A 85 34.13 5.96 30.04
CA ARG A 85 33.99 4.88 31.05
C ARG A 85 33.51 5.43 32.41
N VAL A 86 34.01 6.60 32.81
CA VAL A 86 33.58 7.26 34.07
C VAL A 86 32.09 7.66 33.96
N GLU A 87 31.67 8.24 32.86
CA GLU A 87 30.28 8.64 32.63
C GLU A 87 29.35 7.42 32.64
N LEU A 88 29.74 6.32 31.99
CA LEU A 88 29.00 5.07 31.99
C LEU A 88 28.75 4.50 33.38
N THR A 89 29.83 4.37 34.16
CA THR A 89 29.74 3.73 35.50
C THR A 89 29.03 4.62 36.54
N ARG A 90 29.10 5.94 36.41
CA ARG A 90 28.44 6.87 37.35
C ARG A 90 26.98 7.15 36.99
N GLY A 91 26.61 7.01 35.71
CA GLY A 91 25.32 7.38 35.18
C GLY A 91 24.59 6.21 34.48
N LEU A 92 24.76 6.11 33.19
CA LEU A 92 23.90 5.28 32.28
C LEU A 92 23.81 3.82 32.71
N TYR A 93 24.90 3.16 33.14
CA TYR A 93 24.86 1.79 33.60
C TYR A 93 23.95 1.59 34.81
N ARG A 94 24.02 2.50 35.80
CA ARG A 94 23.16 2.42 36.97
C ARG A 94 21.68 2.60 36.64
N TYR A 95 21.37 3.46 35.67
CA TYR A 95 19.98 3.65 35.25
C TYR A 95 19.46 2.39 34.54
N ILE A 96 20.29 1.75 33.72
CA ILE A 96 19.91 0.51 33.03
C ILE A 96 19.77 -0.64 34.02
N GLU A 97 20.70 -0.83 34.95
CA GLU A 97 20.64 -1.84 36.02
C GLU A 97 19.33 -1.71 36.82
N SER A 98 19.00 -0.50 37.23
CA SER A 98 17.76 -0.22 37.97
C SER A 98 16.51 -0.46 37.11
N LEU A 99 16.50 -0.07 35.83
CA LEU A 99 15.38 -0.28 34.92
C LEU A 99 15.14 -1.77 34.64
N THR A 100 16.21 -2.56 34.62
CA THR A 100 16.17 -4.00 34.30
C THR A 100 16.13 -4.91 35.52
N ASP A 101 15.92 -4.33 36.72
CA ASP A 101 15.87 -5.03 38.02
C ASP A 101 17.13 -5.86 38.34
N HIS A 102 18.30 -5.35 37.95
CA HIS A 102 19.59 -5.95 38.28
C HIS A 102 20.29 -5.20 39.43
N ASP A 103 21.20 -5.89 40.09
CA ASP A 103 21.99 -5.32 41.17
C ASP A 103 22.94 -4.23 40.63
N LEU A 104 23.28 -3.23 41.49
CA LEU A 104 24.22 -2.19 41.11
C LEU A 104 25.61 -2.78 40.82
N ASN A 105 26.24 -2.29 39.75
CA ASN A 105 27.49 -2.76 39.19
C ASN A 105 27.46 -4.22 38.62
N ALA A 106 26.29 -4.68 38.22
CA ALA A 106 26.10 -5.98 37.58
C ALA A 106 26.55 -5.98 36.10
N ILE A 107 26.52 -4.82 35.42
CA ILE A 107 27.00 -4.66 34.04
C ILE A 107 28.53 -4.81 34.04
N ARG A 108 29.01 -5.95 33.59
CA ARG A 108 30.44 -6.26 33.43
C ARG A 108 30.92 -6.08 31.99
N ASN A 109 30.02 -6.26 31.06
CA ASN A 109 30.28 -6.13 29.63
C ASN A 109 29.27 -5.15 29.02
N TRP A 110 29.73 -4.24 28.15
CA TRP A 110 28.86 -3.30 27.47
C TRP A 110 27.76 -3.98 26.62
N ARG A 111 27.97 -5.25 26.22
CA ARG A 111 26.98 -6.04 25.48
C ARG A 111 25.76 -6.40 26.34
N ASP A 112 25.94 -6.48 27.67
CA ASP A 112 24.84 -6.75 28.62
C ASP A 112 23.75 -5.66 28.51
N VAL A 113 24.11 -4.43 28.17
CA VAL A 113 23.18 -3.30 27.98
C VAL A 113 22.09 -3.64 26.96
N ALA A 114 22.49 -4.04 25.75
CA ALA A 114 21.55 -4.36 24.70
C ALA A 114 20.75 -5.63 25.03
N GLN A 115 21.40 -6.64 25.61
CA GLN A 115 20.75 -7.91 25.98
C GLN A 115 19.66 -7.69 27.05
N TRP A 116 19.96 -6.98 28.14
CA TRP A 116 19.00 -6.75 29.22
C TRP A 116 17.82 -5.89 28.79
N LEU A 117 18.08 -4.88 27.96
CA LEU A 117 17.01 -4.07 27.38
C LEU A 117 16.16 -4.87 26.39
N GLU A 118 16.73 -5.83 25.65
CA GLU A 118 15.99 -6.77 24.81
C GLU A 118 15.11 -7.69 25.66
N GLU A 119 15.63 -8.26 26.72
CA GLU A 119 14.89 -9.14 27.66
C GLU A 119 13.73 -8.37 28.34
N LYS A 120 13.89 -7.06 28.59
CA LYS A 120 12.82 -6.17 29.09
C LYS A 120 11.82 -5.74 28.02
N GLY A 121 12.04 -6.09 26.76
CA GLY A 121 11.11 -5.84 25.66
C GLY A 121 11.22 -4.47 24.99
N TYR A 122 12.37 -3.78 25.12
CA TYR A 122 12.62 -2.53 24.40
C TYR A 122 13.13 -2.71 22.97
N LYS A 123 13.57 -3.90 22.62
CA LYS A 123 13.95 -4.22 21.24
C LYS A 123 12.69 -4.40 20.42
N VAL A 124 12.54 -3.58 19.39
CA VAL A 124 11.51 -3.80 18.39
C VAL A 124 11.88 -5.11 17.71
N SER A 125 11.09 -6.15 17.91
CA SER A 125 11.24 -7.38 17.16
C SER A 125 11.18 -6.98 15.68
N GLN A 126 12.16 -7.38 14.89
CA GLN A 126 12.14 -7.17 13.43
C GLN A 126 10.74 -7.53 12.93
N PRO A 127 10.10 -6.70 12.10
CA PRO A 127 8.76 -6.99 11.65
C PRO A 127 8.76 -8.40 11.05
N LYS A 128 7.99 -9.31 11.63
CA LYS A 128 7.84 -10.65 11.08
C LYS A 128 7.04 -10.52 9.80
N GLN A 129 7.65 -10.90 8.69
CA GLN A 129 7.13 -10.65 7.36
C GLN A 129 6.86 -11.95 6.62
N ASP A 130 5.73 -12.01 5.94
CA ASP A 130 5.40 -13.06 5.00
C ASP A 130 5.09 -12.48 3.62
N TRP A 131 6.08 -12.50 2.76
CA TRP A 131 6.01 -12.08 1.36
C TRP A 131 5.90 -13.25 0.38
N SER A 132 5.69 -14.47 0.87
CA SER A 132 5.75 -15.70 0.06
C SER A 132 4.81 -15.67 -1.14
N GLN A 133 3.68 -14.96 -1.04
CA GLN A 133 2.70 -14.83 -2.10
C GLN A 133 2.71 -13.46 -2.80
N ALA A 134 3.60 -12.56 -2.40
CA ALA A 134 3.73 -11.24 -3.01
C ALA A 134 4.52 -11.33 -4.33
N PRO A 135 4.09 -10.61 -5.38
CA PRO A 135 4.87 -10.56 -6.62
C PRO A 135 6.14 -9.73 -6.46
N CYS A 136 7.18 -10.14 -7.16
CA CYS A 136 8.38 -9.33 -7.32
C CYS A 136 8.09 -8.18 -8.29
N ILE A 137 8.42 -6.95 -7.90
CA ILE A 137 8.26 -5.76 -8.75
C ILE A 137 9.63 -5.29 -9.21
N SER A 138 9.90 -5.43 -10.50
CA SER A 138 11.17 -5.00 -11.12
C SER A 138 11.21 -3.50 -11.40
N SER A 139 10.08 -2.89 -11.77
CA SER A 139 9.98 -1.47 -12.10
C SER A 139 8.70 -0.86 -11.55
N PHE A 140 8.80 0.37 -11.04
CA PHE A 140 7.68 1.12 -10.47
C PHE A 140 7.83 2.59 -10.89
N TYR A 141 6.78 3.16 -11.46
CA TYR A 141 6.80 4.49 -12.05
C TYR A 141 5.72 5.38 -11.44
N GLY A 142 6.07 6.61 -11.11
CA GLY A 142 5.14 7.59 -10.56
C GLY A 142 4.44 7.11 -9.29
N ARG A 143 3.21 7.53 -9.10
CA ARG A 143 2.34 7.16 -7.97
C ARG A 143 2.75 7.76 -6.63
N GLU A 144 3.57 8.82 -6.65
CA GLU A 144 4.00 9.52 -5.42
C GLU A 144 2.80 10.07 -4.66
N LYS A 145 1.78 10.58 -5.38
CA LYS A 145 0.55 11.11 -4.78
C LYS A 145 -0.27 10.01 -4.10
N GLU A 146 -0.43 8.88 -4.78
CA GLU A 146 -1.16 7.72 -4.24
C GLU A 146 -0.43 7.11 -3.05
N LEU A 147 0.90 6.99 -3.10
CA LEU A 147 1.72 6.53 -1.96
C LEU A 147 1.58 7.47 -0.76
N ALA A 148 1.67 8.78 -0.96
CA ALA A 148 1.50 9.77 0.10
C ALA A 148 0.09 9.73 0.71
N GLN A 149 -0.95 9.54 -0.12
CA GLN A 149 -2.32 9.38 0.36
C GLN A 149 -2.51 8.10 1.18
N LEU A 150 -1.91 6.97 0.75
CA LEU A 150 -1.93 5.72 1.51
C LEU A 150 -1.20 5.88 2.84
N GLU A 151 -0.04 6.52 2.83
CA GLU A 151 0.71 6.79 4.05
C GLU A 151 -0.09 7.65 5.02
N LYS A 152 -0.69 8.73 4.55
CA LYS A 152 -1.57 9.56 5.37
C LYS A 152 -2.70 8.73 5.97
N LYS A 153 -3.47 8.00 5.15
CA LYS A 153 -4.63 7.25 5.63
C LYS A 153 -4.27 6.09 6.55
N ILE A 154 -3.29 5.26 6.18
CA ILE A 154 -2.97 4.03 6.92
C ILE A 154 -2.06 4.32 8.13
N ILE A 155 -1.08 5.21 7.97
CA ILE A 155 -0.09 5.45 9.02
C ILE A 155 -0.53 6.56 9.97
N GLN A 156 -0.96 7.71 9.44
CA GLN A 156 -1.31 8.88 10.26
C GLN A 156 -2.75 8.81 10.77
N ASP A 157 -3.71 8.58 9.88
CA ASP A 157 -5.14 8.53 10.20
C ASP A 157 -5.59 7.17 10.76
N GLN A 158 -4.70 6.15 10.74
CA GLN A 158 -4.90 4.79 11.26
C GLN A 158 -6.17 4.11 10.71
N TYR A 159 -6.34 4.09 9.40
CA TYR A 159 -7.43 3.36 8.76
C TYR A 159 -7.32 1.86 9.04
N HIS A 160 -8.44 1.24 9.38
CA HIS A 160 -8.55 -0.20 9.64
C HIS A 160 -8.67 -1.01 8.36
N LEU A 161 -9.32 -0.42 7.35
CA LEU A 161 -9.58 -1.05 6.06
C LEU A 161 -9.38 -0.04 4.93
N MET A 162 -8.57 -0.41 3.95
CA MET A 162 -8.33 0.39 2.76
C MET A 162 -8.41 -0.48 1.51
N THR A 163 -9.18 -0.06 0.50
CA THR A 163 -9.33 -0.79 -0.76
C THR A 163 -8.74 0.00 -1.92
N LEU A 164 -7.84 -0.60 -2.68
CA LEU A 164 -7.33 -0.08 -3.95
C LEU A 164 -8.19 -0.61 -5.10
N LEU A 165 -8.88 0.29 -5.78
CA LEU A 165 -9.79 -0.02 -6.87
C LEU A 165 -9.22 0.42 -8.21
N GLY A 166 -9.58 -0.26 -9.29
CA GLY A 166 -9.21 0.16 -10.64
C GLY A 166 -9.13 -0.99 -11.63
N MET A 167 -8.94 -0.65 -12.88
CA MET A 167 -8.86 -1.58 -14.00
C MET A 167 -7.75 -2.63 -13.85
N GLY A 168 -7.91 -3.79 -14.50
CA GLY A 168 -6.84 -4.78 -14.62
C GLY A 168 -5.57 -4.18 -15.25
N GLY A 169 -4.40 -4.50 -14.70
CA GLY A 169 -3.12 -3.99 -15.20
C GLY A 169 -2.75 -2.55 -14.83
N ILE A 170 -3.61 -1.81 -14.10
CA ILE A 170 -3.39 -0.38 -13.76
C ILE A 170 -2.31 -0.17 -12.68
N GLY A 171 -1.86 -1.23 -12.00
CA GLY A 171 -0.77 -1.16 -11.03
C GLY A 171 -1.19 -1.20 -9.55
N LYS A 172 -2.41 -1.65 -9.20
CA LYS A 172 -2.87 -1.78 -7.80
C LYS A 172 -1.94 -2.63 -6.94
N THR A 173 -1.64 -3.83 -7.41
CA THR A 173 -0.74 -4.78 -6.75
C THR A 173 0.66 -4.17 -6.56
N SER A 174 1.21 -3.52 -7.59
CA SER A 174 2.50 -2.86 -7.53
C SER A 174 2.53 -1.72 -6.50
N LEU A 175 1.45 -0.94 -6.43
CA LEU A 175 1.31 0.14 -5.46
C LEU A 175 1.24 -0.42 -4.02
N ALA A 176 0.48 -1.50 -3.80
CA ALA A 176 0.39 -2.16 -2.49
C ALA A 176 1.75 -2.72 -2.03
N VAL A 177 2.50 -3.38 -2.92
CA VAL A 177 3.85 -3.89 -2.61
C VAL A 177 4.79 -2.73 -2.27
N LYS A 178 4.82 -1.67 -3.10
CA LYS A 178 5.69 -0.51 -2.88
C LYS A 178 5.39 0.19 -1.56
N PHE A 179 4.11 0.43 -1.27
CA PHE A 179 3.67 0.99 0.00
C PHE A 179 4.12 0.13 1.19
N ALA A 180 3.88 -1.18 1.12
CA ALA A 180 4.23 -2.10 2.19
C ALA A 180 5.75 -2.16 2.41
N GLN A 181 6.57 -2.23 1.35
CA GLN A 181 8.03 -2.21 1.43
C GLN A 181 8.56 -0.93 2.10
N GLN A 182 7.99 0.23 1.76
CA GLN A 182 8.42 1.51 2.35
C GLN A 182 8.04 1.64 3.83
N ASN A 183 6.90 1.06 4.23
CA ASN A 183 6.33 1.24 5.57
C ASN A 183 6.40 -0.01 6.46
N GLN A 184 7.04 -1.11 6.02
CA GLN A 184 7.10 -2.37 6.77
C GLN A 184 7.62 -2.20 8.21
N HIS A 185 8.56 -1.29 8.43
CA HIS A 185 9.15 -1.00 9.73
C HIS A 185 8.17 -0.37 10.74
N LYS A 186 7.03 0.16 10.27
CA LYS A 186 5.97 0.74 11.10
C LYS A 186 4.97 -0.31 11.62
N PHE A 187 5.13 -1.57 11.22
CA PHE A 187 4.25 -2.68 11.59
C PHE A 187 5.05 -3.81 12.24
N LYS A 188 4.46 -4.45 13.25
CA LYS A 188 5.05 -5.65 13.86
C LYS A 188 4.95 -6.86 12.92
N TYR A 189 3.85 -6.94 12.15
CA TYR A 189 3.61 -8.00 11.19
C TYR A 189 3.17 -7.42 9.85
N VAL A 190 3.77 -7.91 8.75
CA VAL A 190 3.35 -7.63 7.38
C VAL A 190 3.09 -8.96 6.68
N ILE A 191 1.84 -9.18 6.27
CA ILE A 191 1.41 -10.47 5.73
C ILE A 191 0.70 -10.24 4.40
N TRP A 192 1.21 -10.86 3.34
CA TRP A 192 0.62 -10.83 2.00
C TRP A 192 -0.13 -12.12 1.70
N ARG A 193 -1.35 -12.02 1.19
CA ARG A 193 -2.14 -13.16 0.70
C ARG A 193 -2.74 -12.88 -0.66
N ASN A 194 -2.56 -13.82 -1.58
CA ASN A 194 -3.09 -13.75 -2.94
C ASN A 194 -4.45 -14.46 -3.00
N LEU A 195 -5.53 -13.68 -3.14
CA LEU A 195 -6.89 -14.20 -3.21
C LEU A 195 -7.28 -14.72 -4.60
N ARG A 196 -6.46 -14.53 -5.63
CA ARG A 196 -6.73 -15.04 -6.98
C ARG A 196 -6.77 -16.57 -7.06
N HIS A 197 -6.15 -17.23 -6.08
CA HIS A 197 -6.25 -18.69 -5.90
C HIS A 197 -7.56 -19.13 -5.23
N THR A 198 -8.43 -18.17 -4.92
CA THR A 198 -9.77 -18.40 -4.37
C THR A 198 -9.80 -19.31 -3.13
N PRO A 199 -8.97 -19.05 -2.10
CA PRO A 199 -8.95 -19.87 -0.88
C PRO A 199 -10.29 -19.78 -0.15
N LEU A 200 -10.71 -20.86 0.51
CA LEU A 200 -11.80 -20.79 1.48
C LEU A 200 -11.35 -19.96 2.68
N LEU A 201 -12.28 -19.21 3.29
CA LEU A 201 -11.93 -18.35 4.43
C LEU A 201 -11.30 -19.14 5.59
N GLN A 202 -11.78 -20.36 5.84
CA GLN A 202 -11.23 -21.20 6.89
C GLN A 202 -9.76 -21.54 6.66
N ASP A 203 -9.36 -21.79 5.41
CA ASP A 203 -7.97 -22.10 5.07
C ASP A 203 -7.09 -20.85 5.18
N LEU A 204 -7.60 -19.69 4.73
CA LEU A 204 -6.92 -18.39 4.90
C LEU A 204 -6.71 -18.05 6.39
N LEU A 205 -7.74 -18.23 7.24
CA LEU A 205 -7.63 -17.96 8.67
C LEU A 205 -6.65 -18.91 9.35
N ARG A 206 -6.67 -20.19 8.98
CA ARG A 206 -5.70 -21.18 9.51
C ARG A 206 -4.26 -20.78 9.19
N ASP A 207 -4.01 -20.33 7.96
CA ASP A 207 -2.71 -19.90 7.52
C ASP A 207 -2.26 -18.61 8.22
N LEU A 208 -3.14 -17.60 8.34
CA LEU A 208 -2.86 -16.37 9.07
C LEU A 208 -2.58 -16.61 10.55
N LEU A 209 -3.42 -17.40 11.22
CA LEU A 209 -3.27 -17.72 12.65
C LEU A 209 -2.03 -18.57 12.91
N GLY A 210 -1.69 -19.49 12.00
CA GLY A 210 -0.44 -20.26 12.03
C GLY A 210 0.80 -19.37 11.98
N PHE A 211 0.77 -18.30 11.19
CA PHE A 211 1.85 -17.32 11.12
C PHE A 211 2.07 -16.60 12.47
N PHE A 212 1.02 -16.40 13.26
CA PHE A 212 1.12 -15.88 14.64
C PHE A 212 1.52 -16.93 15.68
N ASN A 213 1.93 -18.15 15.27
CA ASN A 213 2.30 -19.29 16.12
C ASN A 213 1.14 -19.82 16.99
N HIS A 214 -0.10 -19.72 16.50
CA HIS A 214 -1.24 -20.29 17.20
C HIS A 214 -1.47 -21.74 16.75
N ASN A 215 -1.11 -22.72 17.59
CA ASN A 215 -1.15 -24.16 17.24
C ASN A 215 -2.53 -24.80 17.49
N ASN A 216 -3.30 -24.27 18.43
CA ASN A 216 -4.64 -24.78 18.77
C ASN A 216 -5.71 -23.83 18.20
N LEU A 217 -6.13 -24.09 16.97
CA LEU A 217 -7.14 -23.25 16.31
C LEU A 217 -8.55 -23.62 16.78
N PRO A 218 -9.40 -22.62 17.04
CA PRO A 218 -10.83 -22.83 17.25
C PRO A 218 -11.46 -23.55 16.05
N THR A 219 -12.54 -24.29 16.32
CA THR A 219 -13.21 -25.09 15.29
C THR A 219 -14.11 -24.27 14.38
N THR A 220 -14.70 -23.19 14.89
CA THR A 220 -15.62 -22.33 14.13
C THR A 220 -14.93 -21.17 13.48
N ILE A 221 -15.40 -20.78 12.27
CA ILE A 221 -14.90 -19.61 11.54
C ILE A 221 -15.06 -18.33 12.38
N ASN A 222 -16.16 -18.18 13.10
CA ASN A 222 -16.41 -16.99 13.93
C ASN A 222 -15.38 -16.83 15.06
N GLU A 223 -15.01 -17.89 15.72
CA GLU A 223 -13.98 -17.87 16.76
C GLU A 223 -12.60 -17.60 16.17
N GLN A 224 -12.28 -18.17 14.99
CA GLN A 224 -11.04 -17.88 14.27
C GLN A 224 -10.95 -16.40 13.87
N ILE A 225 -12.04 -15.80 13.37
CA ILE A 225 -12.09 -14.36 13.10
C ILE A 225 -11.89 -13.56 14.40
N SER A 226 -12.55 -13.94 15.49
CA SER A 226 -12.39 -13.26 16.79
C SER A 226 -10.95 -13.29 17.27
N LEU A 227 -10.28 -14.43 17.16
CA LEU A 227 -8.88 -14.59 17.50
C LEU A 227 -7.97 -13.73 16.60
N LEU A 228 -8.23 -13.67 15.29
CA LEU A 228 -7.48 -12.78 14.40
C LEU A 228 -7.65 -11.31 14.80
N ILE A 229 -8.87 -10.85 15.08
CA ILE A 229 -9.14 -9.49 15.55
C ILE A 229 -8.37 -9.19 16.85
N GLU A 230 -8.27 -10.15 17.75
CA GLU A 230 -7.49 -9.99 18.97
C GLU A 230 -6.00 -9.75 18.68
N TYR A 231 -5.40 -10.51 17.75
CA TYR A 231 -4.04 -10.22 17.26
C TYR A 231 -3.91 -8.83 16.66
N LEU A 232 -4.90 -8.38 15.87
CA LEU A 232 -4.91 -7.05 15.27
C LEU A 232 -5.01 -5.91 16.30
N ARG A 233 -5.57 -6.19 17.49
CA ARG A 233 -5.64 -5.23 18.62
C ARG A 233 -4.30 -5.12 19.35
N TYR A 234 -3.69 -6.27 19.68
CA TYR A 234 -2.45 -6.31 20.47
C TYR A 234 -1.20 -5.99 19.67
N SER A 235 -1.23 -6.17 18.37
CA SER A 235 -0.09 -5.94 17.50
C SER A 235 -0.49 -5.12 16.28
N ARG A 236 0.35 -4.16 15.91
CA ARG A 236 0.14 -3.39 14.69
C ARG A 236 0.52 -4.23 13.47
N CYS A 237 -0.48 -4.70 12.74
CA CYS A 237 -0.33 -5.57 11.57
C CYS A 237 -0.73 -4.82 10.29
N LEU A 238 -0.03 -5.12 9.19
CA LEU A 238 -0.47 -4.80 7.84
C LEU A 238 -0.79 -6.11 7.12
N LEU A 239 -2.08 -6.38 6.93
CA LEU A 239 -2.55 -7.49 6.12
C LEU A 239 -2.81 -6.98 4.71
N ILE A 240 -2.32 -7.66 3.68
CA ILE A 240 -2.56 -7.31 2.28
C ILE A 240 -3.22 -8.49 1.59
N PHE A 241 -4.45 -8.28 1.09
CA PHE A 241 -5.19 -9.26 0.32
C PHE A 241 -5.29 -8.79 -1.13
N ASP A 242 -4.54 -9.45 -2.03
CA ASP A 242 -4.45 -9.08 -3.44
C ASP A 242 -5.42 -9.88 -4.30
N GLY A 243 -6.25 -9.17 -5.08
CA GLY A 243 -7.14 -9.79 -6.06
C GLY A 243 -8.48 -10.26 -5.50
N LEU A 244 -9.11 -9.46 -4.62
CA LEU A 244 -10.39 -9.78 -3.99
C LEU A 244 -11.50 -10.03 -5.03
N GLU A 245 -11.42 -9.42 -6.21
CA GLU A 245 -12.38 -9.64 -7.30
C GLU A 245 -12.58 -11.11 -7.63
N ALA A 246 -11.60 -11.98 -7.42
CA ALA A 246 -11.73 -13.41 -7.68
C ALA A 246 -12.78 -14.12 -6.81
N LEU A 247 -13.11 -13.55 -5.65
CA LEU A 247 -14.10 -14.07 -4.72
C LEU A 247 -15.50 -13.49 -4.97
N LEU A 248 -15.59 -12.42 -5.78
CA LEU A 248 -16.85 -11.74 -6.04
C LEU A 248 -17.65 -12.44 -7.13
N ALA A 249 -18.97 -12.33 -7.05
CA ALA A 249 -19.88 -12.90 -8.02
C ALA A 249 -19.77 -12.20 -9.38
N ILE A 250 -19.92 -12.98 -10.44
CA ILE A 250 -19.97 -12.52 -11.83
C ILE A 250 -21.43 -12.17 -12.18
N ASN A 251 -21.65 -11.18 -13.05
CA ASN A 251 -22.97 -10.77 -13.54
C ASN A 251 -23.89 -10.15 -12.45
N HIS A 252 -23.34 -9.68 -11.35
CA HIS A 252 -24.09 -9.00 -10.29
C HIS A 252 -23.66 -7.55 -10.13
N LEU A 253 -24.61 -6.66 -9.94
CA LEU A 253 -24.36 -5.29 -9.52
C LEU A 253 -23.88 -5.27 -8.06
N GLY A 254 -22.86 -4.47 -7.77
CA GLY A 254 -22.54 -4.10 -6.39
C GLY A 254 -21.49 -4.94 -5.66
N GLY A 255 -20.71 -5.81 -6.34
CA GLY A 255 -19.56 -6.49 -5.70
C GLY A 255 -19.93 -7.47 -4.59
N SER A 256 -21.03 -8.23 -4.78
CA SER A 256 -21.43 -9.32 -3.88
C SER A 256 -20.47 -10.51 -4.01
N TYR A 257 -20.34 -11.31 -2.95
CA TYR A 257 -19.51 -12.51 -2.97
C TYR A 257 -20.21 -13.68 -3.68
N GLN A 258 -19.44 -14.60 -4.24
CA GLN A 258 -19.95 -15.92 -4.60
C GLN A 258 -20.37 -16.65 -3.30
N GLU A 259 -21.41 -17.46 -3.34
CA GLU A 259 -22.02 -18.12 -2.17
C GLU A 259 -20.98 -18.77 -1.23
N LYS A 260 -20.04 -19.51 -1.78
CA LYS A 260 -18.97 -20.19 -1.02
C LYS A 260 -17.98 -19.25 -0.33
N TYR A 261 -17.95 -17.97 -0.69
CA TYR A 261 -17.06 -16.95 -0.12
C TYR A 261 -17.80 -15.89 0.70
N ASN A 262 -19.09 -16.05 0.97
CA ASN A 262 -19.88 -15.10 1.76
C ASN A 262 -19.28 -14.79 3.15
N ASN A 263 -18.57 -15.75 3.74
CA ASN A 263 -17.90 -15.54 5.02
C ASN A 263 -16.80 -14.46 5.00
N TYR A 264 -16.25 -14.11 3.83
CA TYR A 264 -15.30 -13.01 3.70
C TYR A 264 -15.95 -11.65 4.03
N SER A 265 -17.24 -11.49 3.71
CA SER A 265 -18.01 -10.31 4.10
C SER A 265 -17.95 -10.09 5.61
N GLN A 266 -18.14 -11.14 6.40
CA GLN A 266 -18.07 -11.06 7.86
C GLN A 266 -16.67 -10.67 8.36
N LEU A 267 -15.61 -11.26 7.80
CA LEU A 267 -14.23 -10.92 8.16
C LEU A 267 -13.94 -9.44 7.87
N ILE A 268 -14.23 -8.98 6.64
CA ILE A 268 -13.96 -7.61 6.19
C ILE A 268 -14.75 -6.60 7.02
N LYS A 269 -16.03 -6.90 7.28
CA LYS A 269 -16.90 -6.05 8.10
C LYS A 269 -16.35 -5.91 9.52
N ARG A 270 -16.00 -7.02 10.17
CA ARG A 270 -15.45 -6.99 11.53
C ARG A 270 -14.12 -6.24 11.61
N ILE A 271 -13.21 -6.44 10.64
CA ILE A 271 -11.95 -5.66 10.57
C ILE A 271 -12.24 -4.17 10.38
N GLY A 272 -13.23 -3.80 9.58
CA GLY A 272 -13.56 -2.38 9.36
C GLY A 272 -14.25 -1.70 10.55
N GLU A 273 -15.08 -2.43 11.30
CA GLU A 273 -15.93 -1.85 12.36
C GLU A 273 -15.30 -1.93 13.76
N GLU A 274 -14.54 -3.00 14.05
CA GLU A 274 -13.97 -3.20 15.39
C GLU A 274 -12.71 -2.35 15.61
N SER A 275 -12.50 -1.91 16.85
CA SER A 275 -11.35 -1.07 17.20
C SER A 275 -10.07 -1.92 17.29
N HIS A 276 -9.05 -1.55 16.53
CA HIS A 276 -7.70 -2.11 16.55
C HIS A 276 -6.68 -1.12 15.97
N GLN A 277 -5.39 -1.45 15.99
CA GLN A 277 -4.30 -0.58 15.50
C GLN A 277 -3.71 -1.01 14.14
N SER A 278 -4.31 -2.01 13.53
CA SER A 278 -3.84 -2.67 12.31
C SER A 278 -4.59 -2.19 11.08
N CYS A 279 -4.13 -2.55 9.88
CA CYS A 279 -4.82 -2.24 8.63
C CYS A 279 -4.90 -3.48 7.74
N LEU A 280 -6.08 -3.69 7.15
CA LEU A 280 -6.27 -4.56 6.00
C LEU A 280 -6.27 -3.72 4.72
N LEU A 281 -5.30 -3.96 3.84
CA LEU A 281 -5.20 -3.36 2.51
C LEU A 281 -5.69 -4.36 1.47
N LEU A 282 -6.76 -4.03 0.77
CA LEU A 282 -7.34 -4.85 -0.29
C LEU A 282 -6.95 -4.30 -1.66
N THR A 283 -6.72 -5.16 -2.63
CA THR A 283 -6.76 -4.77 -4.04
C THR A 283 -7.93 -5.44 -4.73
N SER A 284 -8.67 -4.72 -5.55
CA SER A 284 -9.79 -5.26 -6.31
C SER A 284 -10.06 -4.48 -7.60
N GLN A 285 -10.68 -5.15 -8.58
CA GLN A 285 -11.27 -4.46 -9.73
C GLN A 285 -12.67 -3.92 -9.40
N ASP A 286 -13.39 -4.65 -8.55
CA ASP A 286 -14.74 -4.34 -8.14
C ASP A 286 -14.76 -3.93 -6.66
N GLU A 287 -15.51 -2.90 -6.31
CA GLU A 287 -15.70 -2.53 -4.90
C GLU A 287 -16.60 -3.54 -4.22
N PRO A 288 -16.13 -4.23 -3.15
CA PRO A 288 -16.98 -5.15 -2.41
C PRO A 288 -18.15 -4.40 -1.76
N GLN A 289 -19.34 -5.03 -1.76
CA GLN A 289 -20.56 -4.41 -1.23
C GLN A 289 -20.44 -3.98 0.24
N ASP A 290 -19.60 -4.67 1.01
CA ASP A 290 -19.37 -4.36 2.43
C ASP A 290 -18.91 -2.92 2.64
N MET A 291 -18.11 -2.36 1.72
CA MET A 291 -17.62 -0.99 1.80
C MET A 291 -18.75 0.06 1.87
N LEU A 292 -19.95 -0.29 1.42
CA LEU A 292 -21.13 0.58 1.50
C LEU A 292 -21.82 0.53 2.87
N PHE A 293 -21.66 -0.59 3.60
CA PHE A 293 -22.39 -0.87 4.84
C PHE A 293 -21.55 -0.75 6.10
N ILE A 294 -20.20 -0.79 5.96
CA ILE A 294 -19.30 -0.65 7.11
C ILE A 294 -19.40 0.77 7.67
N ARG A 295 -19.77 0.86 8.95
CA ARG A 295 -19.88 2.13 9.67
C ARG A 295 -18.52 2.45 10.30
N GLY A 296 -18.00 3.65 10.02
CA GLY A 296 -16.79 4.13 10.66
C GLY A 296 -15.97 5.08 9.79
N ASN A 297 -15.21 5.97 10.43
CA ASN A 297 -14.38 6.97 9.75
C ASN A 297 -13.00 6.44 9.34
N LYS A 298 -12.70 5.16 9.67
CA LYS A 298 -11.39 4.51 9.44
C LYS A 298 -11.44 3.46 8.32
N VAL A 299 -12.40 3.58 7.42
CA VAL A 299 -12.58 2.71 6.26
C VAL A 299 -12.63 3.57 5.01
N GLY A 300 -11.97 3.14 3.94
CA GLY A 300 -11.97 3.90 2.71
C GLY A 300 -11.53 3.11 1.49
N SER A 301 -11.81 3.69 0.33
CA SER A 301 -11.32 3.21 -0.96
C SER A 301 -10.51 4.30 -1.67
N MET A 302 -9.62 3.87 -2.54
CA MET A 302 -8.84 4.73 -3.42
C MET A 302 -8.92 4.21 -4.84
N GLN A 303 -9.40 5.05 -5.75
CA GLN A 303 -9.45 4.75 -7.16
C GLN A 303 -8.07 4.99 -7.79
N ILE A 304 -7.51 3.95 -8.40
CA ILE A 304 -6.25 4.01 -9.12
C ILE A 304 -6.54 4.21 -10.61
N GLY A 305 -6.21 5.39 -11.11
CA GLY A 305 -6.42 5.78 -12.50
C GLY A 305 -5.18 5.62 -13.39
N SER A 306 -5.20 6.31 -14.53
CA SER A 306 -4.07 6.40 -15.46
C SER A 306 -2.75 6.76 -14.76
N LEU A 307 -1.63 6.27 -15.30
CA LEU A 307 -0.29 6.65 -14.83
C LEU A 307 0.08 8.09 -15.24
N GLY A 308 -0.69 8.69 -16.16
CA GLY A 308 -0.42 10.05 -16.68
C GLY A 308 0.97 10.16 -17.30
N ASN A 309 1.64 11.30 -17.07
CA ASN A 309 2.95 11.58 -17.66
C ASN A 309 4.04 10.59 -17.20
N ALA A 310 3.92 9.98 -16.02
CA ALA A 310 4.88 8.98 -15.56
C ALA A 310 4.91 7.72 -16.46
N ALA A 311 3.88 7.51 -17.29
CA ALA A 311 3.88 6.45 -18.29
C ALA A 311 4.99 6.59 -19.35
N GLN A 312 5.53 7.80 -19.55
CA GLN A 312 6.65 8.05 -20.45
C GLN A 312 7.91 7.25 -20.06
N GLU A 313 8.11 7.00 -18.78
CA GLU A 313 9.24 6.21 -18.31
C GLU A 313 9.18 4.75 -18.80
N ILE A 314 7.97 4.19 -18.96
CA ILE A 314 7.78 2.86 -19.55
C ILE A 314 8.25 2.85 -21.00
N LEU A 315 7.89 3.87 -21.77
CA LEU A 315 8.26 3.98 -23.18
C LEU A 315 9.77 4.20 -23.35
N LYS A 316 10.36 4.99 -22.45
CA LYS A 316 11.80 5.26 -22.40
C LYS A 316 12.61 4.00 -22.06
N GLU A 317 12.21 3.24 -21.03
CA GLU A 317 12.88 1.98 -20.68
C GLU A 317 12.85 0.96 -21.82
N ASN A 318 11.77 0.95 -22.61
CA ASN A 318 11.68 0.10 -23.80
C ASN A 318 12.37 0.72 -25.04
N SER A 319 13.17 1.78 -24.87
CA SER A 319 13.95 2.42 -25.94
C SER A 319 13.11 2.85 -27.15
N LEU A 320 11.87 3.28 -26.94
CA LEU A 320 11.01 3.75 -28.03
C LEU A 320 11.48 5.10 -28.53
N SER A 321 11.41 5.31 -29.83
CA SER A 321 11.73 6.58 -30.49
C SER A 321 10.46 7.41 -30.72
N ASN A 322 10.64 8.63 -31.29
CA ASN A 322 9.55 9.54 -31.65
C ASN A 322 8.75 10.06 -30.44
N PHE A 323 9.41 10.72 -29.52
CA PHE A 323 8.86 11.30 -28.29
C PHE A 323 7.57 12.11 -28.50
N ASN A 324 7.43 12.78 -29.65
CA ASN A 324 6.24 13.57 -29.96
C ASN A 324 4.95 12.73 -30.07
N CYS A 325 5.08 11.42 -30.31
CA CYS A 325 3.95 10.49 -30.41
C CYS A 325 3.62 9.81 -29.09
N TRP A 326 4.44 9.98 -28.04
CA TRP A 326 4.27 9.28 -26.78
C TRP A 326 2.99 9.66 -26.05
N GLN A 327 2.63 10.96 -26.09
CA GLN A 327 1.41 11.40 -25.46
C GLN A 327 0.18 10.75 -26.09
N THR A 328 0.11 10.73 -27.42
CA THR A 328 -0.97 10.02 -28.16
C THR A 328 -1.01 8.55 -27.80
N MET A 329 0.16 7.89 -27.71
CA MET A 329 0.25 6.49 -27.33
C MET A 329 -0.28 6.25 -25.89
N ILE A 330 0.10 7.10 -24.92
CA ILE A 330 -0.37 7.02 -23.55
C ILE A 330 -1.90 7.17 -23.49
N GLU A 331 -2.46 8.10 -24.26
CA GLU A 331 -3.90 8.32 -24.34
C GLU A 331 -4.63 7.15 -24.98
N CYS A 332 -4.13 6.61 -26.10
CA CYS A 332 -4.69 5.42 -26.77
C CYS A 332 -4.78 4.20 -25.85
N TYR A 333 -3.80 4.01 -24.98
CA TYR A 333 -3.75 2.89 -24.02
C TYR A 333 -4.26 3.28 -22.62
N GLY A 334 -4.91 4.45 -22.47
CA GLY A 334 -5.49 4.94 -21.23
C GLY A 334 -4.46 5.10 -20.09
N GLY A 335 -3.18 5.24 -20.42
CA GLY A 335 -2.07 5.28 -19.47
C GLY A 335 -1.99 4.04 -18.58
N ASN A 336 -2.48 2.88 -19.05
CA ASN A 336 -2.41 1.61 -18.33
C ASN A 336 -1.00 1.02 -18.43
N PRO A 337 -0.26 0.84 -17.30
CA PRO A 337 1.13 0.39 -17.33
C PRO A 337 1.34 -0.96 -18.04
N LEU A 338 0.42 -1.92 -17.82
CA LEU A 338 0.54 -3.23 -18.43
C LEU A 338 0.33 -3.17 -19.95
N ALA A 339 -0.72 -2.46 -20.39
CA ALA A 339 -0.99 -2.29 -21.82
C ALA A 339 0.18 -1.60 -22.52
N LEU A 340 0.72 -0.53 -21.91
CA LEU A 340 1.87 0.20 -22.45
C LEU A 340 3.13 -0.67 -22.51
N LYS A 341 3.43 -1.48 -21.50
CA LYS A 341 4.56 -2.42 -21.53
C LYS A 341 4.42 -3.44 -22.67
N LEU A 342 3.25 -4.04 -22.80
CA LEU A 342 3.00 -5.06 -23.83
C LEU A 342 3.12 -4.47 -25.24
N VAL A 343 2.55 -3.29 -25.48
CA VAL A 343 2.65 -2.69 -26.81
C VAL A 343 4.04 -2.14 -27.09
N ALA A 344 4.74 -1.61 -26.07
CA ALA A 344 6.11 -1.15 -26.22
C ALA A 344 7.06 -2.29 -26.63
N THR A 345 6.86 -3.50 -26.08
CA THR A 345 7.59 -4.70 -26.51
C THR A 345 7.32 -5.01 -27.99
N ILE A 346 6.06 -4.98 -28.43
CA ILE A 346 5.71 -5.19 -29.86
C ILE A 346 6.37 -4.15 -30.74
N ILE A 347 6.35 -2.87 -30.34
CA ILE A 347 6.98 -1.78 -31.12
C ILE A 347 8.50 -1.98 -31.18
N GLN A 348 9.11 -2.40 -30.10
CA GLN A 348 10.55 -2.66 -30.08
C GLN A 348 10.94 -3.83 -30.98
N GLU A 349 10.19 -4.94 -30.93
CA GLU A 349 10.50 -6.17 -31.67
C GLU A 349 10.22 -6.05 -33.18
N LEU A 350 9.09 -5.45 -33.57
CA LEU A 350 8.65 -5.43 -34.96
C LEU A 350 8.96 -4.13 -35.71
N PHE A 351 9.16 -3.02 -34.98
CA PHE A 351 9.34 -1.69 -35.58
C PHE A 351 10.62 -0.99 -35.14
N ASN A 352 11.58 -1.73 -34.55
CA ASN A 352 12.85 -1.20 -34.04
C ASN A 352 12.63 0.04 -33.14
N GLY A 353 11.62 0.01 -32.32
CA GLY A 353 11.27 1.10 -31.38
C GLY A 353 10.58 2.29 -32.03
N SER A 354 10.24 2.29 -33.32
CA SER A 354 9.62 3.42 -34.02
C SER A 354 8.11 3.49 -33.79
N VAL A 355 7.67 4.39 -32.90
CA VAL A 355 6.25 4.65 -32.62
C VAL A 355 5.52 5.19 -33.87
N VAL A 356 6.20 6.00 -34.72
CA VAL A 356 5.63 6.52 -35.97
C VAL A 356 5.32 5.40 -36.96
N GLN A 357 6.22 4.42 -37.13
CA GLN A 357 5.99 3.28 -38.03
C GLN A 357 4.82 2.43 -37.51
N PHE A 358 4.75 2.23 -36.22
CA PHE A 358 3.63 1.53 -35.59
C PHE A 358 2.29 2.21 -35.88
N PHE A 359 2.21 3.55 -35.71
CA PHE A 359 0.97 4.31 -35.99
C PHE A 359 0.62 4.39 -37.48
N ARG A 360 1.58 4.29 -38.41
CA ARG A 360 1.29 4.26 -39.85
C ARG A 360 0.53 3.02 -40.32
N ILE A 361 0.74 1.90 -39.64
CA ILE A 361 0.03 0.64 -39.94
C ILE A 361 -1.34 0.63 -39.27
N ASN A 362 -1.45 1.31 -38.12
CA ASN A 362 -2.70 1.50 -37.41
C ASN A 362 -3.44 2.71 -38.03
N THR A 363 -4.47 2.47 -38.82
CA THR A 363 -5.41 3.54 -39.21
C THR A 363 -6.04 4.13 -37.96
N GLU A 364 -6.57 5.37 -38.04
CA GLU A 364 -7.07 6.18 -36.89
C GLU A 364 -7.99 5.45 -35.88
N PHE A 365 -8.45 4.25 -36.23
CA PHE A 365 -9.38 3.45 -35.43
C PHE A 365 -8.84 2.09 -35.00
N ASP A 366 -7.59 1.71 -35.36
CA ASP A 366 -7.06 0.36 -35.12
C ASP A 366 -5.92 0.33 -34.08
N VAL A 367 -6.25 0.71 -32.83
CA VAL A 367 -5.35 0.47 -31.70
C VAL A 367 -5.19 -1.04 -31.52
N ILE A 368 -3.97 -1.54 -31.67
CA ILE A 368 -3.67 -2.98 -31.41
C ILE A 368 -3.85 -3.27 -29.93
N VAL A 369 -4.76 -4.16 -29.59
CA VAL A 369 -4.91 -4.67 -28.24
C VAL A 369 -4.08 -5.95 -28.10
N PRO A 370 -2.98 -5.96 -27.34
CA PRO A 370 -2.17 -7.17 -27.15
C PRO A 370 -3.02 -8.33 -26.60
N THR A 371 -2.81 -9.54 -27.09
CA THR A 371 -3.63 -10.74 -26.76
C THR A 371 -3.77 -10.97 -25.26
N LEU A 372 -2.67 -10.80 -24.52
CA LEU A 372 -2.71 -10.93 -23.06
C LEU A 372 -3.63 -9.88 -22.42
N PHE A 373 -3.64 -8.65 -22.96
CA PHE A 373 -4.50 -7.60 -22.47
C PHE A 373 -5.96 -7.81 -22.86
N GLN A 374 -6.22 -8.38 -24.06
CA GLN A 374 -7.57 -8.80 -24.47
C GLN A 374 -8.19 -9.78 -23.48
N LYS A 375 -7.40 -10.74 -22.96
CA LYS A 375 -7.89 -11.68 -21.95
C LYS A 375 -8.36 -10.94 -20.69
N LEU A 376 -7.60 -9.96 -20.21
CA LEU A 376 -7.99 -9.16 -19.04
C LEU A 376 -9.26 -8.34 -19.30
N LEU A 377 -9.41 -7.77 -20.49
CA LEU A 377 -10.61 -7.01 -20.86
C LEU A 377 -11.84 -7.93 -20.98
N ARG A 378 -11.66 -9.13 -21.51
CA ARG A 378 -12.70 -10.16 -21.58
C ARG A 378 -13.16 -10.56 -20.18
N GLU A 379 -12.24 -10.91 -19.29
CA GLU A 379 -12.56 -11.25 -17.90
C GLU A 379 -13.31 -10.09 -17.22
N GLN A 380 -12.94 -8.85 -17.48
CA GLN A 380 -13.60 -7.65 -16.97
C GLN A 380 -15.01 -7.49 -17.54
N PHE A 381 -15.22 -7.73 -18.84
CA PHE A 381 -16.53 -7.67 -19.49
C PHE A 381 -17.46 -8.77 -19.01
N GLU A 382 -16.96 -10.00 -18.83
CA GLU A 382 -17.73 -11.12 -18.32
C GLU A 382 -18.25 -10.92 -16.91
N ARG A 383 -17.60 -10.05 -16.13
CA ARG A 383 -18.02 -9.68 -14.76
C ARG A 383 -19.17 -8.68 -14.74
N LEU A 384 -19.46 -8.00 -15.85
CA LEU A 384 -20.50 -6.99 -15.93
C LEU A 384 -21.89 -7.63 -15.91
N SER A 385 -22.83 -6.98 -15.21
CA SER A 385 -24.25 -7.32 -15.29
C SER A 385 -24.78 -7.12 -16.71
N THR A 386 -25.96 -7.66 -17.00
CA THR A 386 -26.62 -7.50 -18.30
C THR A 386 -26.79 -6.02 -18.67
N VAL A 387 -27.22 -5.21 -17.71
CA VAL A 387 -27.41 -3.77 -17.90
C VAL A 387 -26.08 -3.05 -18.15
N GLU A 388 -25.05 -3.35 -17.38
CA GLU A 388 -23.72 -2.77 -17.57
C GLU A 388 -23.13 -3.14 -18.94
N ARG A 389 -23.31 -4.39 -19.41
CA ARG A 389 -22.89 -4.83 -20.76
C ARG A 389 -23.62 -4.05 -21.84
N GLN A 390 -24.92 -3.83 -21.69
CA GLN A 390 -25.70 -3.04 -22.64
C GLN A 390 -25.21 -1.60 -22.70
N ILE A 391 -25.02 -0.93 -21.54
CA ILE A 391 -24.49 0.43 -21.48
C ILE A 391 -23.12 0.53 -22.15
N THR A 392 -22.21 -0.41 -21.81
CA THR A 392 -20.84 -0.37 -22.38
C THR A 392 -20.82 -0.62 -23.88
N ARG A 393 -21.69 -1.50 -24.41
CA ARG A 393 -21.85 -1.72 -25.85
C ARG A 393 -22.40 -0.48 -26.55
N THR A 394 -23.43 0.16 -25.98
CA THR A 394 -24.00 1.40 -26.53
C THR A 394 -22.94 2.51 -26.61
N LEU A 395 -22.16 2.72 -25.56
CA LEU A 395 -21.06 3.68 -25.55
C LEU A 395 -19.96 3.31 -26.57
N ALA A 396 -19.63 2.02 -26.73
CA ALA A 396 -18.62 1.56 -27.66
C ALA A 396 -19.03 1.75 -29.13
N ILE A 397 -20.28 1.45 -29.48
CA ILE A 397 -20.83 1.60 -30.83
C ILE A 397 -20.87 3.08 -31.24
N ASN A 398 -21.26 3.96 -30.33
CA ASN A 398 -21.35 5.39 -30.61
C ASN A 398 -19.96 6.03 -30.83
N ARG A 399 -18.89 5.43 -30.32
CA ARG A 399 -17.47 5.86 -30.46
C ARG A 399 -17.16 7.27 -29.91
N GLN A 400 -18.15 8.03 -29.53
CA GLN A 400 -18.02 9.39 -28.99
C GLN A 400 -18.60 9.46 -27.58
N PRO A 401 -18.12 10.39 -26.76
CA PRO A 401 -18.73 10.65 -25.47
C PRO A 401 -20.22 11.00 -25.61
N MET A 402 -21.05 10.45 -24.74
CA MET A 402 -22.51 10.64 -24.75
C MET A 402 -22.94 11.36 -23.47
N SER A 403 -23.96 12.23 -23.59
CA SER A 403 -24.64 12.74 -22.41
C SER A 403 -25.49 11.66 -21.77
N LEU A 404 -25.81 11.85 -20.47
CA LEU A 404 -26.72 10.93 -19.74
C LEU A 404 -28.07 10.81 -20.46
N GLN A 405 -28.61 11.92 -20.99
CA GLN A 405 -29.86 11.93 -21.74
C GLN A 405 -29.78 11.12 -23.04
N GLN A 406 -28.74 11.33 -23.82
CA GLN A 406 -28.51 10.54 -25.04
C GLN A 406 -28.38 9.06 -24.74
N LEU A 407 -27.67 8.70 -23.68
CA LEU A 407 -27.53 7.30 -23.29
C LEU A 407 -28.88 6.69 -22.90
N GLN A 408 -29.72 7.41 -22.18
CA GLN A 408 -31.07 6.97 -21.78
C GLN A 408 -31.98 6.71 -23.00
N GLU A 409 -31.82 7.50 -24.07
CA GLU A 409 -32.59 7.33 -25.33
C GLU A 409 -32.14 6.10 -26.14
N HIS A 410 -30.88 5.69 -26.01
CA HIS A 410 -30.28 4.57 -26.79
C HIS A 410 -30.27 3.23 -26.03
N VAL A 411 -30.47 3.26 -24.73
CA VAL A 411 -30.62 2.04 -23.90
C VAL A 411 -32.11 1.64 -23.90
N GLU A 412 -32.38 0.34 -23.79
CA GLU A 412 -33.77 -0.18 -23.88
C GLU A 412 -34.75 0.61 -22.99
N PRO A 413 -35.97 0.88 -23.53
CA PRO A 413 -36.97 1.71 -22.83
C PRO A 413 -37.46 1.17 -21.48
N SER A 414 -37.14 -0.09 -21.17
CA SER A 414 -37.53 -0.78 -19.94
C SER A 414 -36.63 -0.47 -18.74
N LEU A 415 -35.48 0.20 -18.95
CA LEU A 415 -34.52 0.47 -17.89
C LEU A 415 -34.96 1.68 -17.06
N SER A 416 -35.13 1.48 -15.76
CA SER A 416 -35.42 2.57 -14.85
C SER A 416 -34.20 3.51 -14.70
N LEU A 417 -34.46 4.79 -14.47
CA LEU A 417 -33.39 5.78 -14.20
C LEU A 417 -32.51 5.34 -13.01
N SER A 418 -33.10 4.72 -12.00
CA SER A 418 -32.36 4.21 -10.84
C SER A 418 -31.35 3.12 -11.25
N GLU A 419 -31.77 2.14 -12.02
CA GLU A 419 -30.88 1.05 -12.53
C GLU A 419 -29.77 1.62 -13.41
N LEU A 420 -30.08 2.59 -14.26
CA LEU A 420 -29.10 3.27 -15.10
C LEU A 420 -28.02 3.96 -14.22
N LEU A 421 -28.44 4.76 -13.24
CA LEU A 421 -27.51 5.49 -12.35
C LEU A 421 -26.68 4.54 -11.48
N PHE A 422 -27.26 3.46 -10.96
CA PHE A 422 -26.52 2.42 -10.24
C PHE A 422 -25.49 1.75 -11.12
N SER A 423 -25.85 1.37 -12.34
CA SER A 423 -24.93 0.73 -13.30
C SER A 423 -23.80 1.68 -13.72
N LEU A 424 -24.08 2.95 -13.97
CA LEU A 424 -23.06 3.96 -14.27
C LEU A 424 -22.12 4.19 -13.09
N THR A 425 -22.66 4.21 -11.86
CA THR A 425 -21.84 4.32 -10.65
C THR A 425 -20.90 3.12 -10.52
N SER A 426 -21.39 1.92 -10.77
CA SER A 426 -20.60 0.69 -10.77
C SER A 426 -19.52 0.72 -11.85
N LEU A 427 -19.85 1.05 -13.09
CA LEU A 427 -18.90 1.16 -14.20
C LEU A 427 -17.78 2.20 -13.91
N LYS A 428 -18.16 3.33 -13.29
CA LYS A 428 -17.19 4.34 -12.85
C LYS A 428 -16.24 3.80 -11.80
N LYS A 429 -16.74 3.08 -10.78
CA LYS A 429 -15.93 2.45 -9.73
C LYS A 429 -14.97 1.38 -10.29
N ARG A 430 -15.38 0.67 -11.34
CA ARG A 430 -14.54 -0.26 -12.10
C ARG A 430 -13.51 0.43 -13.00
N SER A 431 -13.53 1.77 -13.08
CA SER A 431 -12.73 2.57 -14.02
C SER A 431 -12.95 2.22 -15.50
N LEU A 432 -14.13 1.77 -15.88
CA LEU A 432 -14.48 1.47 -17.27
C LEU A 432 -15.01 2.69 -18.00
N ILE A 433 -15.62 3.64 -17.29
CA ILE A 433 -16.11 4.89 -17.85
C ILE A 433 -15.46 6.08 -17.15
N ASN A 434 -15.23 7.13 -17.93
CA ASN A 434 -14.94 8.47 -17.46
C ASN A 434 -16.24 9.28 -17.41
N VAL A 435 -16.41 10.03 -16.33
CA VAL A 435 -17.55 10.94 -16.15
C VAL A 435 -16.98 12.35 -16.10
N ILE A 436 -17.28 13.14 -17.12
CA ILE A 436 -16.85 14.54 -17.26
C ILE A 436 -18.07 15.42 -17.05
N SER A 437 -17.93 16.48 -16.29
CA SER A 437 -19.00 17.48 -16.10
C SER A 437 -18.58 18.77 -16.80
N GLU A 438 -19.28 19.12 -17.87
CA GLU A 438 -19.08 20.35 -18.63
C GLU A 438 -20.41 21.11 -18.67
N GLU A 439 -20.39 22.40 -18.30
CA GLU A 439 -21.56 23.28 -18.35
C GLU A 439 -22.87 22.70 -17.78
N ASN A 440 -22.78 21.96 -16.66
CA ASN A 440 -23.89 21.20 -16.04
C ASN A 440 -24.40 19.99 -16.83
N ILE A 441 -23.68 19.55 -17.86
CA ILE A 441 -23.98 18.32 -18.60
C ILE A 441 -23.02 17.23 -18.15
N ILE A 442 -23.57 16.07 -17.81
CA ILE A 442 -22.76 14.86 -17.51
C ILE A 442 -22.49 14.17 -18.83
N ILE A 443 -21.20 14.06 -19.18
CA ILE A 443 -20.69 13.37 -20.36
C ILE A 443 -20.02 12.09 -19.92
N LEU A 444 -20.36 10.99 -20.57
CA LEU A 444 -19.91 9.65 -20.33
C LEU A 444 -19.03 9.17 -21.49
N ALA A 445 -17.83 8.73 -21.18
CA ALA A 445 -16.91 8.16 -22.15
C ALA A 445 -16.38 6.83 -21.67
N LEU A 446 -16.36 5.82 -22.53
CA LEU A 446 -15.76 4.53 -22.24
C LEU A 446 -14.24 4.63 -22.31
N GLN A 447 -13.53 3.82 -21.54
CA GLN A 447 -12.06 3.75 -21.63
C GLN A 447 -11.61 3.29 -23.03
N PRO A 448 -10.61 3.93 -23.66
CA PRO A 448 -10.24 3.68 -25.07
C PRO A 448 -9.97 2.21 -25.37
N MET A 449 -9.20 1.53 -24.53
CA MET A 449 -8.88 0.11 -24.71
C MET A 449 -10.10 -0.79 -24.59
N PHE A 450 -11.03 -0.45 -23.72
CA PHE A 450 -12.27 -1.21 -23.53
C PHE A 450 -13.23 -0.99 -24.70
N THR A 451 -13.31 0.25 -25.20
CA THR A 451 -14.04 0.59 -26.44
C THR A 451 -13.53 -0.26 -27.59
N LYS A 452 -12.22 -0.30 -27.80
CA LYS A 452 -11.61 -1.06 -28.91
C LYS A 452 -11.88 -2.56 -28.78
N TYR A 453 -11.72 -3.11 -27.58
CA TYR A 453 -12.01 -4.52 -27.33
C TYR A 453 -13.46 -4.87 -27.72
N LEU A 454 -14.44 -4.07 -27.28
CA LEU A 454 -15.85 -4.32 -27.58
C LEU A 454 -16.18 -4.21 -29.07
N ILE A 455 -15.61 -3.23 -29.76
CA ILE A 455 -15.78 -3.08 -31.22
C ILE A 455 -15.18 -4.28 -31.94
N THR A 456 -13.99 -4.73 -31.59
CA THR A 456 -13.33 -5.89 -32.21
C THR A 456 -14.11 -7.19 -31.98
N GLU A 457 -14.64 -7.41 -30.78
CA GLU A 457 -15.49 -8.57 -30.48
C GLU A 457 -16.81 -8.56 -31.30
N GLN A 458 -17.42 -7.38 -31.44
CA GLN A 458 -18.67 -7.25 -32.21
C GLN A 458 -18.45 -7.55 -33.69
N PHE A 459 -17.39 -7.04 -34.30
CA PHE A 459 -17.03 -7.40 -35.68
C PHE A 459 -16.74 -8.90 -35.87
N ALA A 460 -16.14 -9.54 -34.87
CA ALA A 460 -15.89 -10.97 -34.89
C ALA A 460 -17.19 -11.81 -34.81
N LEU A 461 -18.18 -11.33 -34.05
CA LEU A 461 -19.51 -11.97 -33.97
C LEU A 461 -20.32 -11.75 -35.23
N ASP A 462 -20.29 -10.54 -35.81
CA ASP A 462 -21.00 -10.21 -37.05
C ASP A 462 -20.40 -10.95 -38.26
N ALA A 463 -19.09 -11.20 -38.26
CA ALA A 463 -18.40 -11.99 -39.29
C ALA A 463 -18.66 -13.52 -39.16
N GLN A 464 -19.18 -14.00 -38.06
CA GLN A 464 -19.56 -15.41 -37.83
C GLN A 464 -21.08 -15.64 -37.95
N ALA A 465 -21.86 -14.60 -38.12
CA ALA A 465 -23.28 -14.71 -38.42
C ALA A 465 -23.44 -15.17 -39.89
N PRO A 466 -24.20 -16.26 -40.16
CA PRO A 466 -24.34 -16.85 -41.48
C PRO A 466 -25.05 -15.93 -42.48
#